data_3abfac1761a7b2897b73ecbc2935b666
#
_entry.id   3abfac1761a7b2897b73ecbc2935b666
#
_cell.length_a   1.000
_cell.length_b   1.000
_cell.length_c   1.000
_cell.angle_alpha   90.00
_cell.angle_beta   90.00
_cell.angle_gamma   90.00
#
_symmetry.space_group_name_H-M   'P 1'
#
loop_
_entity.id
_entity.type
_entity.pdbx_description
1 polymer ?
#
loop_
_entity_poly.entity_id
_entity_poly.type
_entity_poly.pdbx_seq_one_letter_code
_entity_poly.pdbx_strand_id
1 'polypeptide(L)'
;MIKETVDAVRLAELEGDKVISTAKVNGQDMKNQIKIQGAEYRNERLKEAKKKAEKEMTETVEKCEKYNEEQQKEIDLKVMQLKNKSYEKMDGTVKAIVEYLF
;
A
#
# COMPACT_ATOMS: atom_id res chain seq x y z
N MET A 1 -41.64 -55.50 -30.24
CA MET A 1 -41.90 -55.09 -28.84
C MET A 1 -40.64 -55.07 -28.00
N ILE A 2 -39.93 -56.16 -27.91
CA ILE A 2 -38.67 -56.20 -27.11
C ILE A 2 -37.63 -55.23 -27.72
N LYS A 3 -37.51 -55.20 -29.03
CA LYS A 3 -36.60 -54.29 -29.72
C LYS A 3 -36.90 -52.81 -29.44
N GLU A 4 -38.16 -52.41 -29.45
CA GLU A 4 -38.61 -51.06 -29.16
C GLU A 4 -38.28 -50.66 -27.71
N THR A 5 -38.46 -51.57 -26.76
CA THR A 5 -38.10 -51.36 -25.36
C THR A 5 -36.61 -51.21 -25.20
N VAL A 6 -35.78 -52.04 -25.84
CA VAL A 6 -34.32 -51.96 -25.80
C VAL A 6 -33.87 -50.67 -26.44
N ASP A 7 -34.42 -50.23 -27.55
CA ASP A 7 -34.10 -48.99 -28.23
C ASP A 7 -34.43 -47.76 -27.35
N ALA A 8 -35.60 -47.81 -26.67
CA ALA A 8 -35.98 -46.76 -25.74
C ALA A 8 -35.02 -46.65 -24.54
N VAL A 9 -34.58 -47.77 -24.00
CA VAL A 9 -33.58 -47.81 -22.90
C VAL A 9 -32.23 -47.27 -23.36
N ARG A 10 -31.76 -47.66 -24.53
CA ARG A 10 -30.51 -47.14 -25.12
C ARG A 10 -30.58 -45.63 -25.37
N LEU A 11 -31.71 -45.15 -25.85
CA LEU A 11 -31.91 -43.70 -26.06
C LEU A 11 -31.90 -42.96 -24.73
N ALA A 12 -32.55 -43.47 -23.72
CA ALA A 12 -32.54 -42.87 -22.38
C ALA A 12 -31.14 -42.88 -21.75
N GLU A 13 -30.35 -43.95 -21.92
CA GLU A 13 -28.96 -44.02 -21.46
C GLU A 13 -28.08 -42.98 -22.20
N LEU A 14 -28.21 -42.82 -23.51
CA LEU A 14 -27.53 -41.83 -24.30
C LEU A 14 -27.85 -40.41 -23.84
N GLU A 15 -29.12 -40.11 -23.61
CA GLU A 15 -29.54 -38.80 -23.10
C GLU A 15 -29.01 -38.54 -21.68
N GLY A 16 -29.05 -39.59 -20.81
CA GLY A 16 -28.46 -39.51 -19.47
C GLY A 16 -26.96 -39.24 -19.50
N ASP A 17 -26.23 -39.93 -20.37
CA ASP A 17 -24.77 -39.72 -20.55
C ASP A 17 -24.48 -38.33 -21.06
N LYS A 18 -25.30 -37.80 -21.97
CA LYS A 18 -25.16 -36.40 -22.44
C LYS A 18 -25.37 -35.38 -21.32
N VAL A 19 -26.38 -35.59 -20.48
CA VAL A 19 -26.65 -34.74 -19.32
C VAL A 19 -25.44 -34.73 -18.34
N ILE A 20 -24.91 -35.91 -18.04
CA ILE A 20 -23.74 -36.05 -17.17
C ILE A 20 -22.52 -35.38 -17.80
N SER A 21 -22.26 -35.61 -19.08
CA SER A 21 -21.13 -35.02 -19.81
C SER A 21 -21.23 -33.50 -19.86
N THR A 22 -22.41 -32.97 -20.16
CA THR A 22 -22.65 -31.53 -20.15
C THR A 22 -22.47 -30.91 -18.77
N ALA A 23 -22.97 -31.57 -17.73
CA ALA A 23 -22.80 -31.12 -16.36
C ALA A 23 -21.31 -31.09 -15.94
N LYS A 24 -20.52 -32.09 -16.33
CA LYS A 24 -19.06 -32.11 -16.09
C LYS A 24 -18.34 -30.98 -16.78
N VAL A 25 -18.67 -30.74 -18.06
CA VAL A 25 -18.07 -29.63 -18.83
C VAL A 25 -18.43 -28.28 -18.19
N ASN A 26 -19.71 -28.06 -17.88
CA ASN A 26 -20.17 -26.86 -17.24
C ASN A 26 -19.51 -26.65 -15.86
N GLY A 27 -19.38 -27.71 -15.08
CA GLY A 27 -18.71 -27.66 -13.78
C GLY A 27 -17.25 -27.29 -13.90
N GLN A 28 -16.55 -27.84 -14.91
CA GLN A 28 -15.16 -27.50 -15.18
C GLN A 28 -15.00 -26.05 -15.63
N ASP A 29 -15.88 -25.59 -16.50
CA ASP A 29 -15.91 -24.20 -16.96
C ASP A 29 -16.16 -23.22 -15.81
N MET A 30 -17.08 -23.54 -14.92
CA MET A 30 -17.34 -22.76 -13.70
C MET A 30 -16.10 -22.69 -12.81
N LYS A 31 -15.42 -23.81 -12.60
CA LYS A 31 -14.15 -23.83 -11.84
C LYS A 31 -13.09 -22.94 -12.46
N ASN A 32 -12.94 -23.00 -13.77
CA ASN A 32 -11.99 -22.17 -14.51
C ASN A 32 -12.34 -20.69 -14.40
N GLN A 33 -13.61 -20.32 -14.55
CA GLN A 33 -14.08 -18.95 -14.38
C GLN A 33 -13.82 -18.43 -12.96
N ILE A 34 -14.09 -19.25 -11.94
CA ILE A 34 -13.82 -18.88 -10.54
C ILE A 34 -12.34 -18.63 -10.32
N LYS A 35 -11.47 -19.46 -10.88
CA LYS A 35 -10.00 -19.26 -10.80
C LYS A 35 -9.57 -17.96 -11.46
N ILE A 36 -10.08 -17.66 -12.64
CA ILE A 36 -9.75 -16.44 -13.38
C ILE A 36 -10.25 -15.21 -12.64
N GLN A 37 -11.51 -15.20 -12.24
CA GLN A 37 -12.11 -14.10 -11.48
C GLN A 37 -11.42 -13.90 -10.13
N GLY A 38 -11.08 -14.99 -9.45
CA GLY A 38 -10.34 -14.92 -8.19
C GLY A 38 -8.95 -14.33 -8.35
N ALA A 39 -8.24 -14.70 -9.44
CA ALA A 39 -6.93 -14.12 -9.76
C ALA A 39 -7.03 -12.63 -10.10
N GLU A 40 -8.01 -12.23 -10.91
CA GLU A 40 -8.29 -10.83 -11.25
C GLU A 40 -8.61 -10.00 -10.01
N TYR A 41 -9.50 -10.50 -9.17
CA TYR A 41 -9.87 -9.87 -7.90
C TYR A 41 -8.65 -9.66 -7.00
N ARG A 42 -7.83 -10.71 -6.87
CA ARG A 42 -6.61 -10.65 -6.07
C ARG A 42 -5.62 -9.64 -6.60
N ASN A 43 -5.44 -9.60 -7.93
CA ASN A 43 -4.55 -8.65 -8.59
C ASN A 43 -5.03 -7.21 -8.41
N GLU A 44 -6.32 -6.95 -8.54
CA GLU A 44 -6.90 -5.62 -8.29
C GLU A 44 -6.72 -5.20 -6.84
N ARG A 45 -6.98 -6.10 -5.89
CA ARG A 45 -6.79 -5.82 -4.46
C ARG A 45 -5.33 -5.51 -4.12
N LEU A 46 -4.40 -6.25 -4.69
CA LEU A 46 -2.96 -5.96 -4.54
C LEU A 46 -2.58 -4.62 -5.14
N LYS A 47 -3.11 -4.29 -6.30
CA LYS A 47 -2.86 -3.02 -6.97
C LYS A 47 -3.37 -1.83 -6.16
N GLU A 48 -4.58 -1.92 -5.63
CA GLU A 48 -5.16 -0.92 -4.75
C GLU A 48 -4.37 -0.77 -3.45
N ALA A 49 -3.97 -1.91 -2.83
CA ALA A 49 -3.17 -1.90 -1.62
C ALA A 49 -1.80 -1.25 -1.84
N LYS A 50 -1.15 -1.53 -2.97
CA LYS A 50 0.11 -0.86 -3.35
C LYS A 50 -0.05 0.63 -3.53
N LYS A 51 -1.09 1.07 -4.25
CA LYS A 51 -1.37 2.50 -4.44
C LYS A 51 -1.60 3.21 -3.12
N LYS A 52 -2.37 2.59 -2.24
CA LYS A 52 -2.63 3.13 -0.90
C LYS A 52 -1.36 3.22 -0.06
N ALA A 53 -0.54 2.17 -0.09
CA ALA A 53 0.74 2.17 0.61
C ALA A 53 1.70 3.23 0.08
N GLU A 54 1.80 3.40 -1.24
CA GLU A 54 2.62 4.44 -1.87
C GLU A 54 2.15 5.84 -1.49
N LYS A 55 0.84 6.06 -1.49
CA LYS A 55 0.24 7.34 -1.07
C LYS A 55 0.55 7.65 0.38
N GLU A 56 0.37 6.69 1.28
CA GLU A 56 0.68 6.83 2.70
C GLU A 56 2.17 7.10 2.93
N MET A 57 3.03 6.41 2.18
CA MET A 57 4.48 6.63 2.23
C MET A 57 4.84 8.05 1.80
N THR A 58 4.28 8.51 0.67
CA THR A 58 4.51 9.88 0.16
C THR A 58 4.06 10.93 1.17
N GLU A 59 2.87 10.77 1.74
CA GLU A 59 2.34 11.67 2.77
C GLU A 59 3.23 11.68 4.02
N THR A 60 3.70 10.52 4.43
CA THR A 60 4.60 10.38 5.59
C THR A 60 5.94 11.05 5.34
N VAL A 61 6.53 10.85 4.17
CA VAL A 61 7.79 11.49 3.77
C VAL A 61 7.64 13.00 3.75
N GLU A 62 6.55 13.53 3.17
CA GLU A 62 6.27 14.98 3.16
C GLU A 62 6.14 15.55 4.57
N LYS A 63 5.46 14.85 5.47
CA LYS A 63 5.34 15.26 6.88
C LYS A 63 6.69 15.26 7.60
N CYS A 64 7.51 14.22 7.34
CA CYS A 64 8.86 14.14 7.89
C CYS A 64 9.75 15.28 7.39
N GLU A 65 9.68 15.61 6.11
CA GLU A 65 10.41 16.73 5.52
C GLU A 65 10.01 18.06 6.15
N LYS A 66 8.71 18.31 6.29
CA LYS A 66 8.20 19.52 6.97
C LYS A 66 8.68 19.61 8.42
N TYR A 67 8.59 18.50 9.13
CA TYR A 67 9.05 18.41 10.52
C TYR A 67 10.55 18.73 10.60
N ASN A 68 11.33 18.16 9.72
CA ASN A 68 12.78 18.40 9.67
C ASN A 68 13.10 19.86 9.34
N GLU A 69 12.39 20.48 8.41
CA GLU A 69 12.54 21.89 8.08
C GLU A 69 12.22 22.79 9.28
N GLU A 70 11.13 22.52 9.99
CA GLU A 70 10.74 23.25 11.19
C GLU A 70 11.79 23.10 12.30
N GLN A 71 12.28 21.88 12.52
CA GLN A 71 13.33 21.61 13.50
C GLN A 71 14.64 22.32 13.12
N GLN A 72 14.98 22.35 11.85
CA GLN A 72 16.16 23.06 11.37
C GLN A 72 16.06 24.57 11.62
N LYS A 73 14.90 25.16 11.38
CA LYS A 73 14.64 26.57 11.68
C LYS A 73 14.78 26.89 13.17
N GLU A 74 14.25 26.04 14.04
CA GLU A 74 14.40 26.19 15.49
C GLU A 74 15.86 26.08 15.93
N ILE A 75 16.59 25.13 15.38
CA ILE A 75 18.03 24.95 15.66
C ILE A 75 18.79 26.19 15.21
N ASP A 76 18.52 26.69 14.02
CA ASP A 76 19.18 27.89 13.48
C ASP A 76 18.91 29.13 14.37
N LEU A 77 17.68 29.28 14.84
CA LEU A 77 17.30 30.33 15.78
C LEU A 77 18.07 30.22 17.11
N LYS A 78 18.13 29.01 17.67
CA LYS A 78 18.87 28.76 18.91
C LYS A 78 20.36 29.02 18.76
N VAL A 79 20.92 28.60 17.64
CA VAL A 79 22.35 28.88 17.33
C VAL A 79 22.59 30.38 17.24
N MET A 80 21.73 31.13 16.55
CA MET A 80 21.82 32.57 16.44
C MET A 80 21.71 33.25 17.81
N GLN A 81 20.75 32.86 18.63
CA GLN A 81 20.60 33.37 19.99
C GLN A 81 21.83 33.08 20.87
N LEU A 82 22.35 31.88 20.75
CA LEU A 82 23.57 31.49 21.50
C LEU A 82 24.78 32.31 21.10
N LYS A 83 24.97 32.55 19.79
CA LYS A 83 26.02 33.41 19.26
C LYS A 83 25.88 34.85 19.78
N ASN A 84 24.66 35.40 19.72
CA ASN A 84 24.39 36.76 20.22
C ASN A 84 24.71 36.89 21.71
N LYS A 85 24.30 35.94 22.53
CA LYS A 85 24.62 35.89 23.95
C LYS A 85 26.12 35.79 24.19
N SER A 86 26.81 34.99 23.40
CA SER A 86 28.27 34.81 23.46
C SER A 86 29.00 36.13 23.14
N TYR A 87 28.57 36.84 22.10
CA TYR A 87 29.14 38.15 21.74
C TYR A 87 28.86 39.20 22.83
N GLU A 88 27.67 39.27 23.39
CA GLU A 88 27.33 40.15 24.48
C GLU A 88 28.21 39.91 25.70
N LYS A 89 28.45 38.66 26.06
CA LYS A 89 29.34 38.28 27.15
C LYS A 89 30.79 38.68 26.88
N MET A 90 31.24 38.50 25.66
CA MET A 90 32.59 38.94 25.24
C MET A 90 32.73 40.44 25.36
N ASP A 91 31.78 41.20 24.86
CA ASP A 91 31.77 42.68 24.93
C ASP A 91 31.75 43.14 26.36
N GLY A 92 30.91 42.54 27.21
CA GLY A 92 30.87 42.84 28.64
C GLY A 92 32.20 42.54 29.34
N THR A 93 32.82 41.41 29.01
CA THR A 93 34.15 41.04 29.56
C THR A 93 35.25 42.03 29.12
N VAL A 94 35.24 42.37 27.84
CA VAL A 94 36.20 43.37 27.31
C VAL A 94 36.03 44.73 27.99
N LYS A 95 34.80 45.20 28.17
CA LYS A 95 34.52 46.45 28.90
C LYS A 95 34.97 46.41 30.33
N ALA A 96 34.68 45.31 31.02
CA ALA A 96 35.12 45.10 32.42
C ALA A 96 36.63 45.14 32.54
N ILE A 97 37.35 44.52 31.62
CA ILE A 97 38.82 44.51 31.62
C ILE A 97 39.36 45.96 31.38
N VAL A 98 38.79 46.67 30.43
CA VAL A 98 39.18 48.03 30.10
C VAL A 98 38.94 48.97 31.30
N GLU A 99 37.80 48.89 31.95
CA GLU A 99 37.47 49.67 33.13
C GLU A 99 38.36 49.35 34.33
N TYR A 100 38.78 48.11 34.46
CA TYR A 100 39.70 47.67 35.52
C TYR A 100 41.12 48.23 35.29
N LEU A 101 41.56 48.23 34.07
CA LEU A 101 42.92 48.66 33.70
C LEU A 101 43.10 50.19 33.61
N PHE A 102 42.03 50.87 33.29
CA PHE A 102 42.01 52.32 33.09
C PHE A 102 41.04 53.00 34.06
#